data_2e968db017a559fb44b0f88b33a8fa9f
#
_entry.id   2e968db017a559fb44b0f88b33a8fa9f
#
_cell.length_a   1.000
_cell.length_b   1.000
_cell.length_c   1.000
_cell.angle_alpha   90.00
_cell.angle_beta   90.00
_cell.angle_gamma   90.00
#
_symmetry.space_group_name_H-M   'P 1'
#
loop_
_entity.id
_entity.type
_entity.pdbx_description
1 polymer ?
#
loop_
_entity_poly.entity_id
_entity_poly.type
_entity_poly.pdbx_seq_one_letter_code
_entity_poly.pdbx_strand_id
1 'polypeptide(L)'
;MGSSSAFTVGLIKTLNCLLNKKISNFNIGKKAIFFEQNIMKEIVGSQDQLATAIGGFNKITFKKKQQFKIHPIKKTKNLEKLENNLVLVYTGKKRTAQKIAKTYVGKLTTTNKNYINEMMQHVKEGEKILKQGEVDDFGKLLHSAWLTKKKLSNSISNTKIDNLYEYALKKGALGGKLLGAGGGGFFLFYIKGNYKKKFIQENNKIINIPFKFTNSGSEILFKDIKK
;
A
#
# COMPACT_ATOMS: atom_id res chain seq x y z
N MET A 1 -7.88 -1.93 -2.96
CA MET A 1 -6.48 -2.12 -2.53
C MET A 1 -6.48 -3.23 -1.49
N GLY A 2 -5.67 -4.28 -1.69
CA GLY A 2 -5.56 -5.39 -0.73
C GLY A 2 -6.88 -6.09 -0.35
N SER A 3 -7.93 -5.96 -1.16
CA SER A 3 -9.27 -6.47 -0.81
C SER A 3 -9.31 -7.98 -0.64
N SER A 4 -8.56 -8.72 -1.47
CA SER A 4 -8.43 -10.17 -1.33
C SER A 4 -7.80 -10.52 0.02
N SER A 5 -6.64 -9.94 0.31
CA SER A 5 -5.93 -10.18 1.58
C SER A 5 -6.72 -9.69 2.81
N ALA A 6 -7.49 -8.59 2.67
CA ALA A 6 -8.37 -8.13 3.74
C ALA A 6 -9.49 -9.14 4.02
N PHE A 7 -10.08 -9.73 2.97
CA PHE A 7 -11.07 -10.79 3.11
C PHE A 7 -10.46 -12.03 3.78
N THR A 8 -9.29 -12.49 3.32
CA THR A 8 -8.59 -13.66 3.89
C THR A 8 -8.28 -13.45 5.38
N VAL A 9 -7.76 -12.26 5.74
CA VAL A 9 -7.45 -11.90 7.14
C VAL A 9 -8.72 -11.89 7.98
N GLY A 10 -9.79 -11.27 7.50
CA GLY A 10 -11.09 -11.21 8.19
C GLY A 10 -11.67 -12.59 8.40
N LEU A 11 -11.68 -13.43 7.36
CA LEU A 11 -12.17 -14.82 7.44
C LEU A 11 -11.39 -15.64 8.48
N ILE A 12 -10.06 -15.58 8.45
CA ILE A 12 -9.22 -16.30 9.42
C ILE A 12 -9.50 -15.79 10.85
N LYS A 13 -9.65 -14.47 11.03
CA LYS A 13 -10.00 -13.88 12.34
C LYS A 13 -11.33 -14.41 12.85
N THR A 14 -12.37 -14.38 12.01
CA THR A 14 -13.72 -14.82 12.35
C THR A 14 -13.76 -16.31 12.69
N LEU A 15 -13.14 -17.16 11.86
CA LEU A 15 -13.09 -18.62 12.11
C LEU A 15 -12.38 -18.94 13.43
N ASN A 16 -11.26 -18.27 13.74
CA ASN A 16 -10.61 -18.49 15.04
C ASN A 16 -11.48 -18.01 16.21
N CYS A 17 -12.24 -16.91 16.04
CA CYS A 17 -13.19 -16.45 17.04
C CYS A 17 -14.31 -17.45 17.28
N LEU A 18 -14.91 -18.01 16.22
CA LEU A 18 -15.95 -19.04 16.30
C LEU A 18 -15.46 -20.31 17.02
N LEU A 19 -14.21 -20.68 16.77
CA LEU A 19 -13.58 -21.84 17.42
C LEU A 19 -13.04 -21.52 18.83
N ASN A 20 -13.34 -20.36 19.39
CA ASN A 20 -12.83 -19.86 20.67
C ASN A 20 -11.30 -19.90 20.79
N LYS A 21 -10.57 -19.82 19.68
CA LYS A 21 -9.10 -19.81 19.64
C LYS A 21 -8.57 -18.38 19.75
N LYS A 22 -7.78 -18.11 20.79
CA LYS A 22 -7.03 -16.83 20.90
C LYS A 22 -5.86 -16.85 19.93
N ILE A 23 -5.79 -15.87 19.02
CA ILE A 23 -4.71 -15.73 18.04
C ILE A 23 -4.35 -14.25 17.90
N SER A 24 -3.04 -13.95 17.91
CA SER A 24 -2.57 -12.59 17.70
C SER A 24 -2.77 -12.14 16.24
N ASN A 25 -2.97 -10.83 16.03
CA ASN A 25 -3.09 -10.26 14.70
C ASN A 25 -1.85 -10.55 13.82
N PHE A 26 -0.66 -10.58 14.40
CA PHE A 26 0.56 -10.99 13.70
C PHE A 26 0.45 -12.43 13.15
N ASN A 27 -0.02 -13.36 13.95
CA ASN A 27 -0.19 -14.75 13.52
C ASN A 27 -1.35 -14.91 12.52
N ILE A 28 -2.39 -14.08 12.60
CA ILE A 28 -3.43 -14.04 11.55
C ILE A 28 -2.82 -13.61 10.22
N GLY A 29 -2.01 -12.55 10.21
CA GLY A 29 -1.31 -12.10 9.00
C GLY A 29 -0.42 -13.19 8.40
N LYS A 30 0.34 -13.91 9.24
CA LYS A 30 1.17 -15.07 8.79
C LYS A 30 0.31 -16.19 8.19
N LYS A 31 -0.81 -16.54 8.82
CA LYS A 31 -1.73 -17.57 8.29
C LYS A 31 -2.36 -17.13 6.98
N ALA A 32 -2.70 -15.84 6.82
CA ALA A 32 -3.23 -15.29 5.57
C ALA A 32 -2.21 -15.39 4.44
N ILE A 33 -0.94 -15.04 4.71
CA ILE A 33 0.15 -15.18 3.74
C ILE A 33 0.29 -16.65 3.31
N PHE A 34 0.36 -17.56 4.27
CA PHE A 34 0.47 -19.00 3.99
C PHE A 34 -0.72 -19.49 3.15
N PHE A 35 -1.93 -19.11 3.50
CA PHE A 35 -3.14 -19.50 2.78
C PHE A 35 -3.11 -19.01 1.32
N GLU A 36 -2.84 -17.72 1.09
CA GLU A 36 -2.83 -17.17 -0.27
C GLU A 36 -1.67 -17.73 -1.12
N GLN A 37 -0.46 -17.80 -0.56
CA GLN A 37 0.73 -18.20 -1.32
C GLN A 37 0.89 -19.72 -1.46
N ASN A 38 0.56 -20.50 -0.43
CA ASN A 38 0.84 -21.93 -0.40
C ASN A 38 -0.39 -22.79 -0.71
N ILE A 39 -1.58 -22.41 -0.23
CA ILE A 39 -2.81 -23.15 -0.48
C ILE A 39 -3.45 -22.72 -1.79
N MET A 40 -3.71 -21.41 -1.95
CA MET A 40 -4.32 -20.87 -3.17
C MET A 40 -3.34 -20.73 -4.33
N LYS A 41 -2.04 -20.85 -4.09
CA LYS A 41 -0.97 -20.71 -5.10
C LYS A 41 -0.99 -19.35 -5.80
N GLU A 42 -1.41 -18.28 -5.12
CA GLU A 42 -1.45 -16.95 -5.69
C GLU A 42 -0.06 -16.29 -5.74
N ILE A 43 0.20 -15.55 -6.81
CA ILE A 43 1.42 -14.75 -6.95
C ILE A 43 1.18 -13.38 -6.33
N VAL A 44 1.27 -13.33 -5.01
CA VAL A 44 1.05 -12.12 -4.20
C VAL A 44 2.20 -11.88 -3.23
N GLY A 45 2.44 -10.62 -2.88
CA GLY A 45 3.37 -10.25 -1.81
C GLY A 45 2.80 -10.59 -0.42
N SER A 46 3.60 -10.31 0.61
CA SER A 46 3.21 -10.54 2.01
C SER A 46 2.82 -9.24 2.74
N GLN A 47 2.77 -8.12 2.03
CA GLN A 47 2.55 -6.81 2.64
C GLN A 47 1.10 -6.58 3.07
N ASP A 48 0.16 -6.87 2.18
CA ASP A 48 -1.26 -6.51 2.37
C ASP A 48 -1.88 -7.31 3.52
N GLN A 49 -1.53 -8.60 3.65
CA GLN A 49 -2.00 -9.46 4.74
C GLN A 49 -1.52 -8.95 6.11
N LEU A 50 -0.23 -8.57 6.21
CA LEU A 50 0.32 -8.03 7.46
C LEU A 50 -0.26 -6.65 7.77
N ALA A 51 -0.34 -5.76 6.79
CA ALA A 51 -0.90 -4.42 6.98
C ALA A 51 -2.36 -4.49 7.46
N THR A 52 -3.17 -5.34 6.83
CA THR A 52 -4.59 -5.52 7.21
C THR A 52 -4.74 -6.16 8.59
N ALA A 53 -3.93 -7.17 8.89
CA ALA A 53 -4.04 -7.86 10.17
C ALA A 53 -3.63 -6.98 11.34
N ILE A 54 -2.58 -6.16 11.18
CA ILE A 54 -1.95 -5.41 12.28
C ILE A 54 -2.51 -4.00 12.40
N GLY A 55 -2.83 -3.35 11.27
CA GLY A 55 -3.23 -1.94 11.24
C GLY A 55 -2.06 -0.99 11.53
N GLY A 56 -2.35 0.30 11.53
CA GLY A 56 -1.38 1.35 11.79
C GLY A 56 -0.44 1.63 10.62
N PHE A 57 0.46 2.59 10.82
CA PHE A 57 1.49 2.94 9.85
C PHE A 57 2.81 2.25 10.25
N ASN A 58 3.29 1.35 9.39
CA ASN A 58 4.40 0.46 9.77
C ASN A 58 5.50 0.43 8.71
N LYS A 59 6.75 0.32 9.15
CA LYS A 59 7.86 -0.22 8.36
C LYS A 59 7.93 -1.72 8.58
N ILE A 60 7.76 -2.49 7.51
CA ILE A 60 7.82 -3.95 7.55
C ILE A 60 9.13 -4.41 6.90
N THR A 61 9.94 -5.14 7.65
CA THR A 61 11.16 -5.76 7.13
C THR A 61 10.90 -7.23 6.86
N PHE A 62 11.06 -7.62 5.60
CA PHE A 62 10.95 -9.01 5.15
C PHE A 62 12.34 -9.66 5.21
N LYS A 63 12.43 -10.83 5.82
CA LYS A 63 13.65 -11.64 5.93
C LYS A 63 13.47 -12.97 5.21
N LYS A 64 14.56 -13.70 5.00
CA LYS A 64 14.51 -15.08 4.49
C LYS A 64 13.63 -15.96 5.37
N LYS A 65 13.14 -17.09 4.84
CA LYS A 65 12.28 -18.07 5.52
C LYS A 65 10.97 -17.47 6.08
N GLN A 66 10.36 -16.52 5.34
CA GLN A 66 9.09 -15.88 5.70
C GLN A 66 9.08 -15.27 7.11
N GLN A 67 10.20 -14.75 7.55
CA GLN A 67 10.27 -13.99 8.79
C GLN A 67 10.00 -12.50 8.51
N PHE A 68 9.23 -11.88 9.40
CA PHE A 68 8.85 -10.47 9.29
C PHE A 68 9.18 -9.74 10.59
N LYS A 69 9.69 -8.51 10.46
CA LYS A 69 9.84 -7.61 11.58
C LYS A 69 9.04 -6.35 11.30
N ILE A 70 8.14 -6.00 12.23
CA ILE A 70 7.26 -4.86 12.12
C ILE A 70 7.76 -3.78 13.05
N HIS A 71 7.91 -2.59 12.49
CA HIS A 71 8.34 -1.40 13.20
C HIS A 71 7.22 -0.36 13.09
N PRO A 72 6.36 -0.24 14.12
CA PRO A 72 5.32 0.79 14.11
C PRO A 72 5.93 2.19 14.07
N ILE A 73 5.42 3.02 13.18
CA ILE A 73 5.73 4.44 13.15
C ILE A 73 4.65 5.14 13.98
N LYS A 74 5.08 5.71 15.12
CA LYS A 74 4.17 6.40 16.04
C LYS A 74 3.48 7.57 15.34
N LYS A 75 2.28 7.88 15.78
CA LYS A 75 1.55 9.07 15.34
C LYS A 75 2.35 10.32 15.71
N THR A 76 2.72 11.10 14.72
CA THR A 76 3.47 12.35 14.85
C THR A 76 2.79 13.44 14.06
N LYS A 77 3.12 14.71 14.33
CA LYS A 77 2.64 15.85 13.52
C LYS A 77 2.97 15.65 12.03
N ASN A 78 4.13 15.05 11.72
CA ASN A 78 4.52 14.75 10.34
C ASN A 78 3.62 13.69 9.70
N LEU A 79 3.22 12.66 10.44
CA LEU A 79 2.31 11.64 9.92
C LEU A 79 0.89 12.21 9.69
N GLU A 80 0.42 13.08 10.56
CA GLU A 80 -0.84 13.80 10.38
C GLU A 80 -0.79 14.76 9.18
N LYS A 81 0.31 15.52 9.03
CA LYS A 81 0.53 16.39 7.87
C LYS A 81 0.59 15.59 6.58
N LEU A 82 1.25 14.41 6.60
CA LEU A 82 1.26 13.49 5.48
C LEU A 82 -0.17 13.06 5.12
N GLU A 83 -0.94 12.51 6.06
CA GLU A 83 -2.33 12.07 5.84
C GLU A 83 -3.18 13.18 5.22
N ASN A 84 -3.08 14.39 5.76
CA ASN A 84 -3.86 15.54 5.30
C ASN A 84 -3.53 15.97 3.87
N ASN A 85 -2.31 15.71 3.39
CA ASN A 85 -1.86 16.06 2.05
C ASN A 85 -1.98 14.90 1.03
N LEU A 86 -2.35 13.70 1.47
CA LEU A 86 -2.57 12.59 0.57
C LEU A 86 -3.96 12.65 -0.10
N VAL A 87 -3.98 12.26 -1.37
CA VAL A 87 -5.20 12.12 -2.19
C VAL A 87 -5.17 10.75 -2.85
N LEU A 88 -6.22 9.98 -2.66
CA LEU A 88 -6.38 8.66 -3.26
C LEU A 88 -7.33 8.75 -4.46
N VAL A 89 -6.84 8.37 -5.64
CA VAL A 89 -7.57 8.48 -6.90
C VAL A 89 -7.76 7.12 -7.54
N TYR A 90 -8.98 6.81 -7.96
CA TYR A 90 -9.23 5.61 -8.77
C TYR A 90 -8.91 5.87 -10.23
N THR A 91 -8.09 5.01 -10.86
CA THR A 91 -7.65 5.16 -12.26
C THR A 91 -8.73 4.81 -13.30
N GLY A 92 -9.92 4.37 -12.84
CA GLY A 92 -10.99 3.93 -13.75
C GLY A 92 -10.72 2.59 -14.44
N LYS A 93 -9.68 1.85 -14.05
CA LYS A 93 -9.30 0.57 -14.67
C LYS A 93 -9.19 -0.54 -13.63
N LYS A 94 -10.06 -1.55 -13.76
CA LYS A 94 -9.90 -2.84 -13.05
C LYS A 94 -8.80 -3.65 -13.72
N ARG A 95 -8.06 -4.42 -12.95
CA ARG A 95 -6.99 -5.29 -13.44
C ARG A 95 -6.81 -6.52 -12.55
N THR A 96 -6.21 -7.56 -13.10
CA THR A 96 -5.78 -8.72 -12.35
C THR A 96 -4.34 -8.50 -11.87
N ALA A 97 -4.15 -8.31 -10.56
CA ALA A 97 -2.85 -8.04 -9.96
C ALA A 97 -1.81 -9.11 -10.32
N GLN A 98 -2.21 -10.38 -10.34
CA GLN A 98 -1.35 -11.51 -10.70
C GLN A 98 -0.75 -11.40 -12.11
N LYS A 99 -1.55 -10.97 -13.12
CA LYS A 99 -1.05 -10.82 -14.50
C LYS A 99 0.11 -9.84 -14.57
N ILE A 100 0.01 -8.71 -13.84
CA ILE A 100 1.08 -7.70 -13.81
C ILE A 100 2.26 -8.20 -12.98
N ALA A 101 2.04 -8.78 -11.80
CA ALA A 101 3.11 -9.29 -10.94
C ALA A 101 3.97 -10.34 -11.67
N LYS A 102 3.36 -11.25 -12.43
CA LYS A 102 4.08 -12.24 -13.24
C LYS A 102 5.13 -11.64 -14.17
N THR A 103 4.95 -10.41 -14.66
CA THR A 103 5.87 -9.78 -15.62
C THR A 103 7.20 -9.37 -15.01
N TYR A 104 7.29 -9.23 -13.68
CA TYR A 104 8.49 -8.74 -13.02
C TYR A 104 8.95 -9.56 -11.79
N VAL A 105 8.10 -10.38 -11.18
CA VAL A 105 8.45 -11.10 -9.93
C VAL A 105 9.66 -12.01 -10.13
N GLY A 106 9.74 -12.78 -11.21
CA GLY A 106 10.89 -13.64 -11.51
C GLY A 106 12.20 -12.89 -11.78
N LYS A 107 12.14 -11.56 -11.98
CA LYS A 107 13.30 -10.72 -12.28
C LYS A 107 13.81 -9.93 -11.07
N LEU A 108 13.16 -10.02 -9.91
CA LEU A 108 13.46 -9.17 -8.75
C LEU A 108 14.86 -9.39 -8.18
N THR A 109 15.37 -10.63 -8.26
CA THR A 109 16.69 -11.01 -7.74
C THR A 109 17.80 -11.01 -8.81
N THR A 110 17.44 -10.79 -10.06
CA THR A 110 18.33 -10.78 -11.22
C THR A 110 18.38 -9.41 -11.86
N THR A 111 17.75 -9.21 -13.01
CA THR A 111 17.81 -7.97 -13.80
C THR A 111 17.23 -6.75 -13.08
N ASN A 112 16.29 -6.93 -12.17
CA ASN A 112 15.65 -5.85 -11.41
C ASN A 112 16.28 -5.61 -10.02
N LYS A 113 17.36 -6.28 -9.67
CA LYS A 113 18.00 -6.19 -8.35
C LYS A 113 18.37 -4.75 -7.96
N ASN A 114 18.89 -3.97 -8.89
CA ASN A 114 19.27 -2.58 -8.63
C ASN A 114 18.03 -1.71 -8.29
N TYR A 115 16.91 -1.90 -9.00
CA TYR A 115 15.67 -1.19 -8.71
C TYR A 115 15.08 -1.58 -7.36
N ILE A 116 15.22 -2.84 -6.94
CA ILE A 116 14.81 -3.28 -5.61
C ILE A 116 15.66 -2.62 -4.53
N ASN A 117 16.98 -2.53 -4.73
CA ASN A 117 17.87 -1.82 -3.81
C ASN A 117 17.49 -0.34 -3.69
N GLU A 118 17.22 0.32 -4.82
CA GLU A 118 16.74 1.71 -4.86
C GLU A 118 15.41 1.86 -4.09
N MET A 119 14.44 0.96 -4.30
CA MET A 119 13.18 0.95 -3.55
C MET A 119 13.39 0.75 -2.04
N MET A 120 14.37 -0.05 -1.63
CA MET A 120 14.73 -0.20 -0.20
C MET A 120 15.32 1.08 0.38
N GLN A 121 16.09 1.85 -0.39
CA GLN A 121 16.58 3.17 0.05
C GLN A 121 15.43 4.16 0.22
N HIS A 122 14.45 4.18 -0.71
CA HIS A 122 13.24 5.00 -0.56
C HIS A 122 12.49 4.70 0.75
N VAL A 123 12.44 3.45 1.21
CA VAL A 123 11.82 3.10 2.50
C VAL A 123 12.59 3.72 3.67
N LYS A 124 13.93 3.68 3.65
CA LYS A 124 14.77 4.28 4.70
C LYS A 124 14.62 5.80 4.73
N GLU A 125 14.62 6.41 3.55
CA GLU A 125 14.43 7.85 3.40
C GLU A 125 13.05 8.30 3.89
N GLY A 126 11.99 7.58 3.52
CA GLY A 126 10.63 7.85 4.00
C GLY A 126 10.51 7.77 5.52
N GLU A 127 11.17 6.79 6.16
CA GLU A 127 11.23 6.71 7.61
C GLU A 127 11.93 7.93 8.22
N LYS A 128 13.06 8.38 7.64
CA LYS A 128 13.81 9.57 8.08
C LYS A 128 12.96 10.84 7.96
N ILE A 129 12.31 11.03 6.82
CA ILE A 129 11.42 12.19 6.57
C ILE A 129 10.31 12.25 7.62
N LEU A 130 9.65 11.13 7.90
CA LEU A 130 8.55 11.09 8.87
C LEU A 130 9.00 11.34 10.31
N LYS A 131 10.24 10.99 10.64
CA LYS A 131 10.80 11.22 11.99
C LYS A 131 11.30 12.65 12.20
N GLN A 132 11.99 13.22 11.22
CA GLN A 132 12.80 14.42 11.41
C GLN A 132 12.82 15.38 10.20
N GLY A 133 12.20 14.99 9.07
CA GLY A 133 12.29 15.72 7.81
C GLY A 133 11.10 16.63 7.55
N GLU A 134 11.19 17.35 6.44
CA GLU A 134 10.08 18.09 5.86
C GLU A 134 9.13 17.14 5.14
N VAL A 135 7.84 17.16 5.50
CA VAL A 135 6.84 16.20 4.98
C VAL A 135 6.63 16.35 3.47
N ASP A 136 6.93 17.51 2.91
CA ASP A 136 6.85 17.73 1.46
C ASP A 136 7.86 16.88 0.69
N ASP A 137 9.00 16.55 1.31
CA ASP A 137 9.98 15.64 0.70
C ASP A 137 9.45 14.22 0.56
N PHE A 138 8.45 13.84 1.38
CA PHE A 138 7.75 12.57 1.16
C PHE A 138 6.96 12.55 -0.16
N GLY A 139 6.41 13.70 -0.57
CA GLY A 139 5.80 13.85 -1.89
C GLY A 139 6.80 13.63 -3.03
N LYS A 140 7.99 14.25 -2.94
CA LYS A 140 9.09 14.06 -3.89
C LYS A 140 9.59 12.60 -3.88
N LEU A 141 9.67 12.00 -2.70
CA LEU A 141 10.04 10.59 -2.55
C LEU A 141 9.03 9.65 -3.23
N LEU A 142 7.73 9.93 -3.14
CA LEU A 142 6.70 9.19 -3.88
C LEU A 142 6.90 9.29 -5.39
N HIS A 143 7.31 10.46 -5.90
CA HIS A 143 7.68 10.64 -7.31
C HIS A 143 8.83 9.70 -7.70
N SER A 144 9.95 9.76 -6.99
CA SER A 144 11.11 8.92 -7.25
C SER A 144 10.77 7.43 -7.16
N ALA A 145 10.02 7.04 -6.13
CA ALA A 145 9.57 5.66 -5.94
C ALA A 145 8.62 5.18 -7.06
N TRP A 146 7.82 6.06 -7.65
CA TRP A 146 7.00 5.75 -8.82
C TRP A 146 7.85 5.53 -10.06
N LEU A 147 8.81 6.42 -10.34
CA LEU A 147 9.72 6.26 -11.48
C LEU A 147 10.52 4.96 -11.40
N THR A 148 11.08 4.63 -10.22
CA THR A 148 11.78 3.36 -10.00
C THR A 148 10.85 2.17 -10.22
N LYS A 149 9.62 2.22 -9.71
CA LYS A 149 8.65 1.15 -9.89
C LYS A 149 8.32 0.91 -11.37
N LYS A 150 8.17 1.95 -12.18
CA LYS A 150 7.90 1.81 -13.61
C LYS A 150 9.00 1.03 -14.35
N LYS A 151 10.26 1.14 -13.90
CA LYS A 151 11.40 0.43 -14.49
C LYS A 151 11.35 -1.11 -14.32
N LEU A 152 10.53 -1.63 -13.40
CA LEU A 152 10.43 -3.07 -13.18
C LEU A 152 9.76 -3.82 -14.34
N SER A 153 8.81 -3.18 -15.03
CA SER A 153 8.11 -3.76 -16.20
C SER A 153 7.27 -2.70 -16.92
N ASN A 154 7.24 -2.75 -18.25
CA ASN A 154 6.38 -1.88 -19.07
C ASN A 154 4.87 -2.07 -18.80
N SER A 155 4.48 -3.20 -18.20
CA SER A 155 3.08 -3.48 -17.83
C SER A 155 2.61 -2.71 -16.58
N ILE A 156 3.51 -2.07 -15.85
CA ILE A 156 3.18 -1.33 -14.61
C ILE A 156 2.44 -0.03 -14.90
N SER A 157 2.77 0.64 -16.00
CA SER A 157 2.07 1.85 -16.44
C SER A 157 1.45 1.67 -17.83
N ASN A 158 0.68 2.64 -18.25
CA ASN A 158 0.13 2.79 -19.60
C ASN A 158 -0.21 4.26 -19.80
N THR A 159 -0.51 4.65 -21.05
CA THR A 159 -0.82 6.03 -21.42
C THR A 159 -1.88 6.69 -20.52
N LYS A 160 -2.96 5.97 -20.15
CA LYS A 160 -4.00 6.52 -19.28
C LYS A 160 -3.47 6.82 -17.87
N ILE A 161 -2.62 5.95 -17.32
CA ILE A 161 -1.99 6.12 -16.01
C ILE A 161 -0.97 7.26 -16.06
N ASP A 162 -0.16 7.33 -17.11
CA ASP A 162 0.85 8.38 -17.28
C ASP A 162 0.19 9.75 -17.47
N ASN A 163 -0.86 9.85 -18.27
CA ASN A 163 -1.64 11.09 -18.45
C ASN A 163 -2.27 11.56 -17.12
N LEU A 164 -2.82 10.65 -16.32
CA LEU A 164 -3.36 10.98 -14.99
C LEU A 164 -2.25 11.50 -14.07
N TYR A 165 -1.08 10.86 -14.12
CA TYR A 165 0.06 11.25 -13.31
C TYR A 165 0.57 12.66 -13.66
N GLU A 166 0.80 12.92 -14.95
CA GLU A 166 1.23 14.23 -15.45
C GLU A 166 0.21 15.33 -15.15
N TYR A 167 -1.07 15.00 -15.31
CA TYR A 167 -2.15 15.90 -14.94
C TYR A 167 -2.09 16.28 -13.45
N ALA A 168 -1.91 15.30 -12.56
CA ALA A 168 -1.80 15.58 -11.12
C ALA A 168 -0.58 16.46 -10.79
N LEU A 169 0.58 16.23 -11.45
CA LEU A 169 1.74 17.10 -11.29
C LEU A 169 1.46 18.54 -11.73
N LYS A 170 0.82 18.74 -12.90
CA LYS A 170 0.40 20.06 -13.39
C LYS A 170 -0.57 20.77 -12.44
N LYS A 171 -1.34 20.01 -11.65
CA LYS A 171 -2.28 20.52 -10.65
C LYS A 171 -1.70 20.63 -9.23
N GLY A 172 -0.38 20.57 -9.10
CA GLY A 172 0.34 20.85 -7.86
C GLY A 172 0.65 19.64 -6.99
N ALA A 173 0.52 18.39 -7.51
CA ALA A 173 1.05 17.24 -6.83
C ALA A 173 2.60 17.30 -6.83
N LEU A 174 3.22 17.09 -5.67
CA LEU A 174 4.68 16.95 -5.56
C LEU A 174 5.17 15.58 -6.02
N GLY A 175 4.27 14.61 -6.06
CA GLY A 175 4.50 13.27 -6.53
C GLY A 175 3.35 12.35 -6.18
N GLY A 176 3.50 11.09 -6.52
CA GLY A 176 2.50 10.08 -6.26
C GLY A 176 2.97 8.71 -6.71
N LYS A 177 2.25 7.68 -6.33
CA LYS A 177 2.58 6.29 -6.65
C LYS A 177 1.32 5.47 -6.93
N LEU A 178 1.34 4.71 -8.02
CA LEU A 178 0.31 3.71 -8.26
C LEU A 178 0.46 2.55 -7.27
N LEU A 179 -0.59 2.25 -6.52
CA LEU A 179 -0.60 1.25 -5.48
C LEU A 179 -0.78 -0.17 -6.04
N GLY A 180 -0.34 -1.18 -5.30
CA GLY A 180 -0.40 -2.59 -5.70
C GLY A 180 0.56 -2.94 -6.84
N ALA A 181 0.24 -3.94 -7.67
CA ALA A 181 1.14 -4.49 -8.70
C ALA A 181 1.42 -3.55 -9.88
N GLY A 182 0.53 -2.61 -10.20
CA GLY A 182 0.63 -1.76 -11.40
C GLY A 182 -0.55 -1.98 -12.37
N GLY A 183 -0.54 -1.33 -13.53
CA GLY A 183 -1.51 -1.52 -14.61
C GLY A 183 -2.91 -0.91 -14.40
N GLY A 184 -3.21 -0.37 -13.23
CA GLY A 184 -4.49 0.23 -12.85
C GLY A 184 -4.75 0.13 -11.35
N GLY A 185 -5.95 0.47 -10.92
CA GLY A 185 -6.34 0.50 -9.50
C GLY A 185 -6.32 1.90 -8.94
N PHE A 186 -5.54 2.17 -7.90
CA PHE A 186 -5.55 3.43 -7.18
C PHE A 186 -4.18 4.11 -7.23
N PHE A 187 -4.21 5.40 -7.46
CA PHE A 187 -3.06 6.28 -7.38
C PHE A 187 -3.10 7.07 -6.06
N LEU A 188 -2.00 7.08 -5.33
CA LEU A 188 -1.84 7.90 -4.14
C LEU A 188 -0.95 9.09 -4.50
N PHE A 189 -1.49 10.30 -4.44
CA PHE A 189 -0.78 11.56 -4.68
C PHE A 189 -0.53 12.29 -3.39
N TYR A 190 0.58 13.04 -3.33
CA TYR A 190 0.83 14.05 -2.32
C TYR A 190 0.57 15.43 -2.91
N ILE A 191 -0.45 16.11 -2.40
CA ILE A 191 -0.90 17.43 -2.88
C ILE A 191 -1.15 18.32 -1.68
N LYS A 192 -0.51 19.50 -1.64
CA LYS A 192 -0.59 20.40 -0.49
C LYS A 192 -1.90 21.18 -0.42
N GLY A 193 -2.45 21.32 0.79
CA GLY A 193 -3.42 22.33 1.21
C GLY A 193 -4.41 22.82 0.14
N ASN A 194 -4.23 24.06 -0.30
CA ASN A 194 -5.12 24.69 -1.27
C ASN A 194 -5.12 24.01 -2.65
N TYR A 195 -3.98 23.49 -3.12
CA TYR A 195 -3.90 22.70 -4.35
C TYR A 195 -4.72 21.43 -4.26
N LYS A 196 -4.74 20.77 -3.08
CA LYS A 196 -5.57 19.59 -2.84
C LYS A 196 -7.07 19.90 -2.98
N LYS A 197 -7.54 20.99 -2.35
CA LYS A 197 -8.94 21.42 -2.47
C LYS A 197 -9.31 21.66 -3.93
N LYS A 198 -8.50 22.44 -4.63
CA LYS A 198 -8.68 22.76 -6.05
C LYS A 198 -8.65 21.49 -6.93
N PHE A 199 -7.69 20.59 -6.70
CA PHE A 199 -7.59 19.33 -7.42
C PHE A 199 -8.85 18.48 -7.29
N ILE A 200 -9.43 18.38 -6.09
CA ILE A 200 -10.64 17.60 -5.83
C ILE A 200 -11.87 18.27 -6.46
N GLN A 201 -12.01 19.59 -6.36
CA GLN A 201 -13.19 20.34 -6.84
C GLN A 201 -13.24 20.45 -8.37
N GLU A 202 -12.11 20.66 -9.02
CA GLU A 202 -12.04 20.88 -10.48
C GLU A 202 -12.13 19.58 -11.30
N ASN A 203 -12.19 18.41 -10.64
CA ASN A 203 -12.07 17.12 -11.31
C ASN A 203 -13.26 16.19 -11.13
N ASN A 204 -14.41 16.56 -11.65
CA ASN A 204 -15.60 15.71 -11.65
C ASN A 204 -15.43 14.37 -12.40
N LYS A 205 -14.42 14.28 -13.28
CA LYS A 205 -14.10 13.04 -14.03
C LYS A 205 -13.16 12.09 -13.28
N ILE A 206 -12.56 12.54 -12.20
CA ILE A 206 -11.61 11.77 -11.39
C ILE A 206 -12.28 11.35 -10.08
N ILE A 207 -12.37 10.04 -9.85
CA ILE A 207 -12.97 9.51 -8.63
C ILE A 207 -11.95 9.61 -7.49
N ASN A 208 -12.16 10.58 -6.60
CA ASN A 208 -11.40 10.73 -5.38
C ASN A 208 -12.02 9.86 -4.28
N ILE A 209 -11.21 9.09 -3.59
CA ILE A 209 -11.64 8.21 -2.50
C ILE A 209 -11.20 8.84 -1.18
N PRO A 210 -12.12 9.30 -0.33
CA PRO A 210 -11.77 9.76 1.00
C PRO A 210 -11.26 8.58 1.84
N PHE A 211 -10.20 8.80 2.60
CA PHE A 211 -9.64 7.79 3.50
C PHE A 211 -8.98 8.45 4.72
N LYS A 212 -8.77 7.65 5.75
CA LYS A 212 -8.03 8.01 6.96
C LYS A 212 -7.10 6.87 7.34
N PHE A 213 -5.99 7.20 7.99
CA PHE A 213 -5.16 6.19 8.63
C PHE A 213 -5.89 5.62 9.84
N THR A 214 -5.84 4.31 10.01
CA THR A 214 -6.36 3.63 11.20
C THR A 214 -5.23 2.97 11.96
N ASN A 215 -5.32 2.97 13.28
CA ASN A 215 -4.37 2.28 14.14
C ASN A 215 -4.79 0.84 14.43
N SER A 216 -6.05 0.50 14.17
CA SER A 216 -6.60 -0.84 14.37
C SER A 216 -6.34 -1.73 13.17
N GLY A 217 -5.98 -2.98 13.42
CA GLY A 217 -5.93 -4.04 12.42
C GLY A 217 -7.26 -4.79 12.34
N SER A 218 -7.17 -6.11 12.13
CA SER A 218 -8.39 -6.95 12.13
C SER A 218 -8.98 -7.07 13.52
N GLU A 219 -10.27 -6.77 13.65
CA GLU A 219 -11.03 -6.79 14.91
C GLU A 219 -12.31 -7.61 14.75
N ILE A 220 -12.80 -8.19 15.85
CA ILE A 220 -14.14 -8.76 15.92
C ILE A 220 -15.07 -7.66 16.42
N LEU A 221 -15.96 -7.21 15.56
CA LEU A 221 -16.89 -6.13 15.88
C LEU A 221 -18.10 -6.62 16.68
N PHE A 222 -18.51 -7.86 16.44
CA PHE A 222 -19.64 -8.46 17.10
C PHE A 222 -19.42 -9.95 17.32
N LYS A 223 -19.77 -10.46 18.49
CA LYS A 223 -19.82 -11.88 18.83
C LYS A 223 -21.05 -12.13 19.68
N ASP A 224 -22.00 -12.92 19.15
CA ASP A 224 -23.11 -13.44 19.97
C ASP A 224 -22.56 -14.50 20.92
N ILE A 225 -22.59 -14.23 22.21
CA ILE A 225 -22.23 -15.19 23.26
C ILE A 225 -23.53 -15.80 23.73
N LYS A 226 -24.01 -16.85 23.02
CA LYS A 226 -25.05 -17.68 23.60
C LYS A 226 -24.48 -18.27 24.90
N LYS A 227 -25.13 -17.93 25.99
CA LYS A 227 -24.86 -18.53 27.32
C LYS A 227 -25.19 -20.01 27.29
#